data_ef1b79d797ed58f22ac56a50e6499eff
#
_entry.id   ef1b79d797ed58f22ac56a50e6499eff
#
_cell.length_a   1.000
_cell.length_b   1.000
_cell.length_c   1.000
_cell.angle_alpha   90.00
_cell.angle_beta   90.00
_cell.angle_gamma   90.00
#
_symmetry.space_group_name_H-M   'P 1'
#
loop_
_entity.id
_entity.type
_entity.pdbx_description
1 polymer ?
#
loop_
_entity_poly.entity_id
_entity_poly.type
_entity_poly.pdbx_seq_one_letter_code
_entity_poly.pdbx_strand_id
1 'polypeptide(L)'
;VFGLLYSAQGSGRQNTPQRSGWSFSPLKNRSLFAQSLRAQIICGIVIAAATLGLVACGPYYYKFPQFTFANRPIPPSLLANRVMISVTNGGSGSLQIVDALRDLRSNVQNTKTSFSVSGYASAFPNLILNFPAEITGYVYSNAKGDLQVINYGKEAVGTSPGSFPALSTGLAVPPTFGHVYSAEESIGQLGIIDNSTGKTYGLVLPNVFQVVVNQGDTVVLAMVRNSNTVYRVVKLNDTSYPTSTAAIAAIGAADCEPFNIPIYCVVPVNTGSQANAFDRPMGAYFSLDGSTVYVLNCGQECGGTTSSVTYLQQGVLQFNKIPTTVPDASAFSTQVLVPGGVTAAVSNGTTLYISGQQLQPDGLFAGNLSIINLANNTVTGKYSISDGNHSKMLFADNNTLWIGSQFCATGERAARAAQQISAGQATDQSANYNCLTRFDMGALTASIVPAVSQSPTAPVAVLYPNTNQNQYYYGDLTGLCWVQGLNKVYTAYGGQVHAFNTADGSEINNKNIIVQGTALDVAYMDAITDADN
;
A
#
# COMPACT_ATOMS: atom_id res chain seq x y z
N VAL A 1 -18.56 -6.44 -46.34
CA VAL A 1 -19.70 -6.51 -47.26
C VAL A 1 -20.77 -5.57 -46.74
N PHE A 2 -21.14 -4.57 -47.63
CA PHE A 2 -22.22 -3.57 -47.55
C PHE A 2 -22.11 -2.54 -46.44
N GLY A 3 -22.05 -1.25 -46.56
CA GLY A 3 -22.40 -0.32 -47.68
C GLY A 3 -23.83 0.19 -47.62
N LEU A 4 -24.03 1.45 -47.17
CA LEU A 4 -25.10 2.28 -47.72
C LEU A 4 -24.94 3.75 -47.28
N LEU A 5 -24.69 4.57 -48.26
CA LEU A 5 -24.89 6.02 -48.32
C LEU A 5 -26.37 6.36 -48.28
N TYR A 6 -26.73 7.49 -47.67
CA TYR A 6 -27.89 8.27 -48.11
C TYR A 6 -27.62 9.77 -48.02
N SER A 7 -27.68 10.39 -49.19
CA SER A 7 -27.75 11.81 -49.47
C SER A 7 -29.21 12.20 -49.59
N ALA A 8 -29.60 13.40 -49.15
CA ALA A 8 -30.76 14.11 -49.66
C ALA A 8 -30.56 15.61 -49.58
N GLN A 9 -30.62 16.20 -50.75
CA GLN A 9 -30.74 17.63 -51.09
C GLN A 9 -32.16 18.14 -50.87
N GLY A 10 -32.31 19.47 -50.82
CA GLY A 10 -33.52 20.17 -51.20
C GLY A 10 -33.69 21.50 -50.48
N SER A 11 -33.32 22.55 -51.15
CA SER A 11 -34.05 23.69 -51.76
C SER A 11 -34.64 24.68 -50.75
N GLY A 12 -34.25 25.92 -50.63
CA GLY A 12 -34.30 26.97 -51.63
C GLY A 12 -35.56 27.81 -51.49
N ARG A 13 -35.47 29.02 -50.90
CA ARG A 13 -36.31 30.19 -51.33
C ARG A 13 -35.70 31.50 -50.84
N GLN A 14 -35.37 32.31 -51.81
CA GLN A 14 -35.10 33.74 -51.70
C GLN A 14 -36.42 34.50 -51.42
N ASN A 15 -36.37 35.58 -50.71
CA ASN A 15 -37.14 36.79 -50.95
C ASN A 15 -36.48 37.99 -50.26
N THR A 16 -36.09 38.95 -51.04
CA THR A 16 -35.71 40.34 -50.76
C THR A 16 -36.90 41.29 -50.88
N PRO A 17 -36.75 42.60 -50.73
CA PRO A 17 -36.67 43.35 -49.47
C PRO A 17 -37.79 44.45 -49.42
N GLN A 18 -38.06 44.98 -48.26
CA GLN A 18 -38.79 46.27 -48.21
C GLN A 18 -38.07 47.27 -47.29
N ARG A 19 -37.76 48.42 -47.90
CA ARG A 19 -37.30 49.65 -47.27
C ARG A 19 -38.46 50.37 -46.62
N SER A 20 -38.29 50.93 -45.45
CA SER A 20 -38.83 52.18 -44.95
C SER A 20 -38.14 52.57 -43.69
N GLY A 21 -37.46 53.65 -43.66
CA GLY A 21 -37.97 54.91 -43.20
C GLY A 21 -37.18 55.32 -41.95
N TRP A 22 -36.34 56.30 -42.12
CA TRP A 22 -35.49 56.93 -41.10
C TRP A 22 -36.28 57.71 -40.07
N SER A 23 -35.94 57.59 -38.78
CA SER A 23 -36.04 58.69 -37.83
C SER A 23 -34.86 58.62 -36.83
N PHE A 24 -34.04 59.64 -36.94
CA PHE A 24 -32.94 59.85 -35.94
C PHE A 24 -33.54 60.50 -34.69
N SER A 25 -33.22 59.93 -33.54
CA SER A 25 -33.20 60.63 -32.25
C SER A 25 -31.90 60.38 -31.53
N PRO A 26 -31.14 61.37 -31.17
CA PRO A 26 -29.97 61.23 -30.37
C PRO A 26 -30.33 61.29 -28.89
N LEU A 27 -30.02 60.29 -28.10
CA LEU A 27 -29.71 60.51 -26.69
C LEU A 27 -29.56 59.14 -25.94
N LYS A 28 -28.49 59.07 -25.20
CA LYS A 28 -28.16 58.13 -24.11
C LYS A 28 -27.14 57.04 -24.39
N ASN A 29 -25.95 57.44 -24.81
CA ASN A 29 -24.79 56.54 -24.86
C ASN A 29 -23.93 56.49 -23.57
N ARG A 30 -24.41 56.96 -22.41
CA ARG A 30 -23.65 56.92 -21.16
C ARG A 30 -23.98 55.70 -20.25
N SER A 31 -25.15 55.05 -20.44
CA SER A 31 -25.50 53.90 -19.56
C SER A 31 -24.99 52.57 -20.10
N LEU A 32 -24.81 52.42 -21.40
CA LEU A 32 -24.32 51.17 -22.00
C LEU A 32 -22.81 50.92 -21.74
N PHE A 33 -22.00 52.01 -21.69
CA PHE A 33 -20.58 51.89 -21.37
C PHE A 33 -20.38 51.48 -19.91
N ALA A 34 -21.14 52.00 -18.98
CA ALA A 34 -21.08 51.64 -17.58
C ALA A 34 -21.56 50.20 -17.30
N GLN A 35 -22.52 49.70 -18.06
CA GLN A 35 -23.01 48.33 -17.98
C GLN A 35 -22.00 47.34 -18.58
N SER A 36 -21.33 47.68 -19.70
CA SER A 36 -20.30 46.82 -20.29
C SER A 36 -19.06 46.73 -19.41
N LEU A 37 -18.65 47.83 -18.77
CA LEU A 37 -17.52 47.82 -17.84
C LEU A 37 -17.82 47.02 -16.59
N ARG A 38 -19.03 47.09 -16.04
CA ARG A 38 -19.46 46.25 -14.90
C ARG A 38 -19.53 44.78 -15.28
N ALA A 39 -20.02 44.43 -16.46
CA ALA A 39 -20.05 43.04 -16.94
C ALA A 39 -18.61 42.48 -17.14
N GLN A 40 -17.68 43.29 -17.66
CA GLN A 40 -16.29 42.90 -17.83
C GLN A 40 -15.56 42.73 -16.47
N ILE A 41 -15.83 43.58 -15.49
CA ILE A 41 -15.28 43.47 -14.13
C ILE A 41 -15.84 42.20 -13.43
N ILE A 42 -17.14 41.95 -13.54
CA ILE A 42 -17.77 40.74 -12.95
C ILE A 42 -17.23 39.49 -13.64
N CYS A 43 -17.11 39.48 -14.97
CA CYS A 43 -16.51 38.36 -15.69
C CYS A 43 -15.05 38.13 -15.32
N GLY A 44 -14.26 39.21 -15.15
CA GLY A 44 -12.87 39.14 -14.65
C GLY A 44 -12.77 38.61 -13.22
N ILE A 45 -13.67 39.00 -12.33
CA ILE A 45 -13.72 38.51 -10.94
C ILE A 45 -14.15 37.03 -10.92
N VAL A 46 -15.11 36.61 -11.74
CA VAL A 46 -15.54 35.21 -11.84
C VAL A 46 -14.43 34.33 -12.41
N ILE A 47 -13.71 34.80 -13.42
CA ILE A 47 -12.54 34.08 -13.97
C ILE A 47 -11.40 34.01 -12.93
N ALA A 48 -11.12 35.10 -12.23
CA ALA A 48 -10.11 35.12 -11.16
C ALA A 48 -10.51 34.22 -9.97
N ALA A 49 -11.79 34.21 -9.59
CA ALA A 49 -12.31 33.31 -8.56
C ALA A 49 -12.29 31.85 -8.99
N ALA A 50 -12.59 31.57 -10.27
CA ALA A 50 -12.51 30.21 -10.82
C ALA A 50 -11.04 29.73 -10.92
N THR A 51 -10.10 30.60 -11.31
CA THR A 51 -8.67 30.27 -11.33
C THR A 51 -8.09 30.11 -9.92
N LEU A 52 -8.51 30.93 -8.95
CA LEU A 52 -8.15 30.76 -7.55
C LEU A 52 -8.78 29.50 -6.94
N GLY A 53 -10.01 29.14 -7.32
CA GLY A 53 -10.66 27.90 -6.93
C GLY A 53 -9.98 26.65 -7.50
N LEU A 54 -9.40 26.73 -8.69
CA LEU A 54 -8.63 25.63 -9.28
C LEU A 54 -7.22 25.49 -8.65
N VAL A 55 -6.70 26.53 -8.02
CA VAL A 55 -5.42 26.49 -7.27
C VAL A 55 -5.64 26.08 -5.80
N ALA A 56 -6.89 26.14 -5.31
CA ALA A 56 -7.27 25.77 -3.95
C ALA A 56 -7.64 24.27 -3.80
N CYS A 57 -7.42 23.44 -4.83
CA CYS A 57 -7.25 22.02 -4.63
C CYS A 57 -6.00 21.85 -3.78
N GLY A 58 -6.19 21.48 -2.51
CA GLY A 58 -5.15 21.40 -1.50
C GLY A 58 -3.90 20.66 -1.99
N PRO A 59 -2.79 20.75 -1.27
CA PRO A 59 -1.57 20.08 -1.67
C PRO A 59 -1.86 18.58 -1.69
N TYR A 60 -2.22 18.07 -2.86
CA TYR A 60 -2.07 16.65 -3.11
C TYR A 60 -0.59 16.38 -2.97
N TYR A 61 -0.21 15.66 -1.95
CA TYR A 61 1.16 15.24 -1.71
C TYR A 61 1.75 14.43 -2.87
N TYR A 62 0.92 13.97 -3.75
CA TYR A 62 1.29 13.34 -5.01
C TYR A 62 1.23 14.34 -6.16
N LYS A 63 2.13 15.33 -6.17
CA LYS A 63 2.56 15.91 -7.44
C LYS A 63 3.44 14.86 -8.11
N PHE A 64 2.79 13.91 -8.74
CA PHE A 64 3.48 13.00 -9.64
C PHE A 64 4.23 13.84 -10.66
N PRO A 65 5.57 13.77 -10.75
CA PRO A 65 6.25 14.34 -11.89
C PRO A 65 5.62 13.70 -13.12
N GLN A 66 5.28 14.49 -14.13
CA GLN A 66 4.78 13.93 -15.39
C GLN A 66 5.94 13.18 -16.03
N PHE A 67 6.00 11.88 -15.81
CA PHE A 67 6.92 11.03 -16.50
C PHE A 67 6.46 10.90 -17.94
N THR A 68 7.25 11.47 -18.82
CA THR A 68 7.22 11.02 -20.19
C THR A 68 8.09 9.75 -20.27
N PHE A 69 7.58 8.69 -20.87
CA PHE A 69 8.32 7.44 -21.18
C PHE A 69 9.68 7.68 -21.83
N ALA A 70 9.94 8.89 -22.31
CA ALA A 70 11.17 9.31 -22.95
C ALA A 70 12.46 9.04 -22.14
N ASN A 71 12.35 8.85 -20.83
CA ASN A 71 13.52 8.64 -19.95
C ASN A 71 13.62 7.22 -19.40
N ARG A 72 12.74 6.29 -19.78
CA ARG A 72 12.82 4.89 -19.37
C ARG A 72 13.31 4.01 -20.51
N PRO A 73 14.10 2.96 -20.24
CA PRO A 73 14.46 1.98 -21.27
C PRO A 73 13.19 1.31 -21.79
N ILE A 74 13.13 1.12 -23.11
CA ILE A 74 12.03 0.40 -23.74
C ILE A 74 12.14 -1.08 -23.35
N PRO A 75 11.14 -1.65 -22.64
CA PRO A 75 11.21 -3.03 -22.20
C PRO A 75 11.03 -4.02 -23.37
N PRO A 76 11.50 -5.27 -23.22
CA PRO A 76 11.32 -6.30 -24.24
C PRO A 76 9.87 -6.57 -24.64
N SER A 77 8.92 -6.45 -23.72
CA SER A 77 7.49 -6.59 -23.99
C SER A 77 6.89 -5.47 -24.83
N LEU A 78 7.57 -4.31 -24.93
CA LEU A 78 7.08 -3.08 -25.55
C LEU A 78 5.79 -2.55 -24.90
N LEU A 79 5.51 -2.92 -23.65
CA LEU A 79 4.34 -2.46 -22.89
C LEU A 79 4.66 -1.18 -22.12
N ALA A 80 3.70 -0.28 -22.08
CA ALA A 80 3.81 1.00 -21.38
C ALA A 80 3.27 0.97 -19.96
N ASN A 81 2.37 0.03 -19.65
CA ASN A 81 1.74 -0.11 -18.34
C ASN A 81 1.78 -1.58 -17.93
N ARG A 82 2.74 -1.96 -17.10
CA ARG A 82 3.02 -3.36 -16.76
C ARG A 82 2.70 -3.64 -15.31
N VAL A 83 1.83 -4.61 -15.07
CA VAL A 83 1.64 -5.22 -13.75
C VAL A 83 2.38 -6.55 -13.73
N MET A 84 3.35 -6.68 -12.84
CA MET A 84 4.02 -7.93 -12.55
C MET A 84 3.19 -8.73 -11.56
N ILE A 85 3.08 -10.03 -11.82
CA ILE A 85 2.35 -10.97 -11.00
C ILE A 85 3.29 -12.10 -10.62
N SER A 86 3.45 -12.34 -9.34
CA SER A 86 4.16 -13.52 -8.87
C SER A 86 3.20 -14.70 -8.78
N VAL A 87 3.62 -15.84 -9.33
CA VAL A 87 2.77 -17.02 -9.50
C VAL A 87 3.51 -18.28 -9.08
N THR A 88 2.81 -19.19 -8.41
CA THR A 88 3.33 -20.52 -8.08
C THR A 88 2.49 -21.62 -8.71
N ASN A 89 3.18 -22.71 -9.10
CA ASN A 89 2.57 -23.99 -9.51
C ASN A 89 2.84 -25.11 -8.48
N GLY A 90 3.15 -24.71 -7.22
CA GLY A 90 3.49 -25.64 -6.15
C GLY A 90 4.96 -26.05 -6.12
N GLY A 91 5.54 -26.47 -7.22
CA GLY A 91 6.97 -26.85 -7.31
C GLY A 91 7.88 -25.83 -8.02
N SER A 92 7.29 -24.88 -8.72
CA SER A 92 8.00 -23.82 -9.44
C SER A 92 7.27 -22.49 -9.34
N GLY A 93 7.98 -21.40 -9.43
CA GLY A 93 7.43 -20.05 -9.50
C GLY A 93 7.74 -19.38 -10.82
N SER A 94 6.96 -18.38 -11.16
CA SER A 94 7.17 -17.52 -12.31
C SER A 94 6.72 -16.10 -12.03
N LEU A 95 7.26 -15.15 -12.78
CA LEU A 95 6.81 -13.76 -12.75
C LEU A 95 6.19 -13.45 -14.11
N GLN A 96 4.89 -13.24 -14.12
CA GLN A 96 4.11 -12.96 -15.31
C GLN A 96 3.83 -11.46 -15.40
N ILE A 97 3.63 -10.94 -16.60
CA ILE A 97 3.35 -9.52 -16.84
C ILE A 97 1.99 -9.39 -17.52
N VAL A 98 1.20 -8.46 -17.03
CA VAL A 98 -0.08 -8.04 -17.64
C VAL A 98 0.09 -6.64 -18.22
N ASP A 99 -0.41 -6.43 -19.44
CA ASP A 99 -0.67 -5.10 -20.00
C ASP A 99 -1.88 -4.50 -19.28
N ALA A 100 -1.64 -3.59 -18.34
CA ALA A 100 -2.69 -2.99 -17.53
C ALA A 100 -3.62 -2.05 -18.32
N LEU A 101 -3.22 -1.61 -19.50
CA LEU A 101 -4.11 -0.82 -20.35
C LEU A 101 -5.23 -1.68 -20.94
N ARG A 102 -4.91 -2.92 -21.33
CA ARG A 102 -5.82 -3.84 -22.02
C ARG A 102 -6.30 -5.00 -21.16
N ASP A 103 -5.75 -5.18 -19.98
CA ASP A 103 -6.00 -6.30 -19.07
C ASP A 103 -5.68 -7.67 -19.70
N LEU A 104 -4.58 -7.72 -20.46
CA LEU A 104 -4.15 -8.89 -21.20
C LEU A 104 -2.73 -9.31 -20.84
N ARG A 105 -2.51 -10.61 -20.70
CA ARG A 105 -1.21 -11.21 -20.37
C ARG A 105 -0.37 -11.58 -21.61
N SER A 106 -0.98 -11.60 -22.77
CA SER A 106 -0.30 -11.95 -24.01
C SER A 106 -0.72 -11.03 -25.15
N ASN A 107 0.16 -10.85 -26.12
CA ASN A 107 -0.20 -10.12 -27.33
C ASN A 107 -1.25 -10.93 -28.12
N VAL A 108 -2.40 -10.33 -28.35
CA VAL A 108 -3.50 -10.96 -29.10
C VAL A 108 -3.11 -11.33 -30.53
N GLN A 109 -2.15 -10.60 -31.11
CA GLN A 109 -1.62 -10.87 -32.46
C GLN A 109 -0.55 -11.97 -32.49
N ASN A 110 0.04 -12.28 -31.34
CA ASN A 110 1.04 -13.33 -31.21
C ASN A 110 0.79 -14.19 -29.98
N THR A 111 -0.10 -15.15 -30.11
CA THR A 111 -0.55 -16.04 -29.03
C THR A 111 0.54 -16.96 -28.47
N LYS A 112 1.74 -16.98 -29.08
CA LYS A 112 2.84 -17.86 -28.67
C LYS A 112 3.72 -17.28 -27.57
N THR A 113 3.68 -15.96 -27.33
CA THR A 113 4.52 -15.31 -26.32
C THR A 113 3.66 -14.69 -25.23
N SER A 114 3.73 -15.22 -24.03
CA SER A 114 3.25 -14.58 -22.82
C SER A 114 4.29 -13.57 -22.34
N PHE A 115 3.84 -12.41 -21.85
CA PHE A 115 4.73 -11.47 -21.21
C PHE A 115 5.17 -12.03 -19.85
N SER A 116 6.48 -12.07 -19.61
CA SER A 116 7.03 -12.60 -18.36
C SER A 116 8.43 -12.05 -18.12
N VAL A 117 8.84 -12.07 -16.85
CA VAL A 117 10.22 -11.78 -16.45
C VAL A 117 11.09 -13.00 -16.71
N SER A 118 12.20 -12.81 -17.41
CA SER A 118 13.12 -13.89 -17.77
C SER A 118 14.08 -14.21 -16.61
N GLY A 119 14.47 -15.50 -16.50
CA GLY A 119 15.50 -15.97 -15.57
C GLY A 119 15.00 -16.22 -14.14
N TYR A 120 13.72 -16.01 -13.83
CA TYR A 120 13.19 -16.34 -12.50
C TYR A 120 13.05 -17.86 -12.32
N ALA A 121 13.57 -18.39 -11.21
CA ALA A 121 13.63 -19.84 -10.96
C ALA A 121 13.21 -20.31 -9.56
N SER A 122 12.88 -19.40 -8.64
CA SER A 122 12.49 -19.78 -7.26
C SER A 122 11.02 -20.18 -7.18
N ALA A 123 10.70 -21.20 -6.39
CA ALA A 123 9.32 -21.57 -6.09
C ALA A 123 8.72 -20.59 -5.05
N PHE A 124 7.39 -20.44 -5.03
CA PHE A 124 6.66 -19.60 -4.08
C PHE A 124 7.15 -18.15 -3.94
N PRO A 125 7.15 -17.35 -5.02
CA PRO A 125 7.44 -15.92 -4.96
C PRO A 125 6.30 -15.16 -4.26
N ASN A 126 6.34 -15.11 -2.94
CA ASN A 126 5.19 -14.67 -2.12
C ASN A 126 5.18 -13.19 -1.77
N LEU A 127 6.27 -12.46 -2.04
CA LEU A 127 6.35 -11.02 -1.75
C LEU A 127 7.11 -10.30 -2.85
N ILE A 128 6.53 -9.23 -3.35
CA ILE A 128 7.18 -8.27 -4.25
C ILE A 128 7.39 -6.96 -3.48
N LEU A 129 8.64 -6.54 -3.36
CA LEU A 129 8.99 -5.20 -2.92
C LEU A 129 9.24 -4.37 -4.17
N ASN A 130 8.38 -3.39 -4.41
CA ASN A 130 8.30 -2.66 -5.68
C ASN A 130 8.99 -1.29 -5.57
N PHE A 131 9.96 -1.03 -6.45
CA PHE A 131 10.67 0.25 -6.56
C PHE A 131 10.65 0.74 -8.01
N PRO A 132 9.49 1.16 -8.51
CA PRO A 132 9.33 1.53 -9.92
C PRO A 132 10.09 2.80 -10.29
N ALA A 133 10.30 3.74 -9.38
CA ALA A 133 11.13 4.93 -9.62
C ALA A 133 12.57 4.54 -9.93
N GLU A 134 13.08 3.49 -9.33
CA GLU A 134 14.41 2.92 -9.55
C GLU A 134 14.44 1.86 -10.66
N ILE A 135 13.31 1.63 -11.36
CA ILE A 135 13.13 0.64 -12.44
C ILE A 135 13.54 -0.77 -11.96
N THR A 136 13.22 -1.08 -10.71
CA THR A 136 13.68 -2.29 -10.02
C THR A 136 12.59 -2.79 -9.06
N GLY A 137 12.66 -4.08 -8.74
CA GLY A 137 11.91 -4.71 -7.67
C GLY A 137 12.71 -5.84 -7.04
N TYR A 138 12.28 -6.26 -5.86
CA TYR A 138 12.79 -7.46 -5.21
C TYR A 138 11.65 -8.46 -5.08
N VAL A 139 11.94 -9.70 -5.38
CA VAL A 139 10.98 -10.80 -5.20
C VAL A 139 11.56 -11.79 -4.21
N TYR A 140 10.85 -11.99 -3.13
CA TYR A 140 11.20 -12.93 -2.08
C TYR A 140 10.41 -14.23 -2.25
N SER A 141 11.09 -15.36 -2.04
CA SER A 141 10.50 -16.70 -2.10
C SER A 141 10.62 -17.41 -0.77
N ASN A 142 9.48 -17.77 -0.18
CA ASN A 142 9.41 -18.55 1.05
C ASN A 142 9.93 -19.98 0.93
N ALA A 143 10.07 -20.51 -0.29
CA ALA A 143 10.50 -21.91 -0.44
C ALA A 143 11.93 -22.16 0.02
N LYS A 144 12.80 -21.15 -0.15
CA LYS A 144 14.23 -21.26 0.16
C LYS A 144 14.82 -20.04 0.86
N GLY A 145 14.03 -18.99 1.11
CA GLY A 145 14.55 -17.72 1.57
C GLY A 145 15.31 -16.92 0.49
N ASP A 146 15.08 -17.25 -0.79
CA ASP A 146 15.74 -16.58 -1.90
C ASP A 146 15.19 -15.17 -2.11
N LEU A 147 16.08 -14.20 -2.26
CA LEU A 147 15.74 -12.84 -2.64
C LEU A 147 16.34 -12.55 -4.02
N GLN A 148 15.51 -12.25 -5.00
CA GLN A 148 15.94 -11.97 -6.37
C GLN A 148 15.61 -10.54 -6.76
N VAL A 149 16.57 -9.85 -7.35
CA VAL A 149 16.38 -8.50 -7.94
C VAL A 149 15.79 -8.64 -9.32
N ILE A 150 14.78 -7.84 -9.63
CA ILE A 150 14.14 -7.79 -10.94
C ILE A 150 14.45 -6.44 -11.59
N ASN A 151 15.07 -6.47 -12.74
CA ASN A 151 15.30 -5.28 -13.57
C ASN A 151 14.09 -5.04 -14.47
N TYR A 152 13.32 -4.00 -14.22
CA TYR A 152 12.10 -3.69 -14.97
C TYR A 152 12.38 -3.22 -16.42
N GLY A 153 13.51 -2.57 -16.63
CA GLY A 153 13.91 -2.16 -17.98
C GLY A 153 14.27 -3.33 -18.90
N LYS A 154 14.75 -4.43 -18.33
CA LYS A 154 15.14 -5.65 -19.06
C LYS A 154 14.12 -6.78 -18.97
N GLU A 155 13.13 -6.65 -18.08
CA GLU A 155 12.17 -7.72 -17.73
C GLU A 155 12.92 -9.03 -17.42
N ALA A 156 13.94 -8.93 -16.61
CA ALA A 156 14.83 -10.03 -16.29
C ALA A 156 15.32 -9.97 -14.85
N VAL A 157 15.69 -11.13 -14.32
CA VAL A 157 16.38 -11.23 -13.04
C VAL A 157 17.74 -10.56 -13.12
N GLY A 158 18.06 -9.73 -12.14
CA GLY A 158 19.36 -9.10 -11.93
C GLY A 158 20.25 -9.89 -10.98
N THR A 159 21.29 -9.24 -10.48
CA THR A 159 22.18 -9.83 -9.48
C THR A 159 21.50 -9.86 -8.11
N SER A 160 21.39 -11.04 -7.53
CA SER A 160 20.83 -11.18 -6.18
C SER A 160 21.74 -10.54 -5.12
N PRO A 161 21.20 -9.85 -4.12
CA PRO A 161 21.99 -9.31 -3.02
C PRO A 161 22.51 -10.38 -2.07
N GLY A 162 21.98 -11.59 -2.13
CA GLY A 162 22.30 -12.70 -1.25
C GLY A 162 21.07 -13.46 -0.78
N SER A 163 21.25 -14.32 0.20
CA SER A 163 20.18 -15.04 0.87
C SER A 163 20.37 -14.97 2.38
N PHE A 164 19.27 -15.09 3.10
CA PHE A 164 19.27 -15.20 4.55
C PHE A 164 19.37 -16.67 4.99
N PRO A 165 19.89 -16.95 6.20
CA PRO A 165 20.03 -18.32 6.70
C PRO A 165 18.70 -18.99 7.03
N ALA A 166 17.64 -18.22 7.26
CA ALA A 166 16.30 -18.74 7.53
C ALA A 166 15.22 -17.96 6.76
N LEU A 167 14.00 -18.47 6.82
CA LEU A 167 12.85 -17.81 6.21
C LEU A 167 12.49 -16.51 6.94
N SER A 168 12.25 -15.45 6.18
CA SER A 168 11.84 -14.15 6.69
C SER A 168 10.35 -14.14 6.98
N THR A 169 9.98 -13.68 8.16
CA THR A 169 8.60 -13.34 8.54
C THR A 169 8.27 -11.88 8.26
N GLY A 170 9.29 -11.02 8.18
CA GLY A 170 9.20 -9.61 7.81
C GLY A 170 10.46 -9.17 7.08
N LEU A 171 10.31 -8.69 5.86
CA LEU A 171 11.40 -8.23 5.01
C LEU A 171 11.25 -6.74 4.72
N ALA A 172 12.35 -5.99 4.82
CA ALA A 172 12.37 -4.57 4.50
C ALA A 172 13.60 -4.22 3.65
N VAL A 173 13.37 -3.44 2.59
CA VAL A 173 14.40 -2.91 1.70
C VAL A 173 14.11 -1.43 1.48
N PRO A 174 15.05 -0.52 1.73
CA PRO A 174 14.87 0.90 1.41
C PRO A 174 15.10 1.18 -0.08
N PRO A 175 14.52 2.25 -0.65
CA PRO A 175 14.76 2.62 -2.06
C PRO A 175 16.22 2.92 -2.39
N THR A 176 17.04 3.23 -1.39
CA THR A 176 18.49 3.43 -1.56
C THR A 176 19.26 2.15 -1.84
N PHE A 177 18.63 0.98 -1.58
CA PHE A 177 19.25 -0.35 -1.69
C PHE A 177 20.56 -0.53 -0.93
N GLY A 178 20.78 0.29 0.09
CA GLY A 178 21.99 0.18 0.93
C GLY A 178 22.03 -1.14 1.70
N HIS A 179 20.89 -1.54 2.20
CA HIS A 179 20.75 -2.75 3.00
C HIS A 179 19.49 -3.53 2.65
N VAL A 180 19.45 -4.81 3.05
CA VAL A 180 18.24 -5.63 3.12
C VAL A 180 18.12 -6.16 4.55
N TYR A 181 16.93 -6.04 5.14
CA TYR A 181 16.65 -6.46 6.51
C TYR A 181 15.65 -7.59 6.54
N SER A 182 15.88 -8.60 7.37
CA SER A 182 15.02 -9.77 7.52
C SER A 182 14.75 -10.08 8.98
N ALA A 183 13.51 -10.24 9.35
CA ALA A 183 13.13 -10.86 10.62
C ALA A 183 13.04 -12.38 10.42
N GLU A 184 13.92 -13.12 11.05
CA GLU A 184 14.06 -14.58 10.94
C GLU A 184 13.57 -15.24 12.23
N GLU A 185 12.25 -15.21 12.44
CA GLU A 185 11.62 -15.63 13.70
C GLU A 185 11.98 -17.06 14.09
N SER A 186 12.11 -17.96 13.12
CA SER A 186 12.40 -19.39 13.38
C SER A 186 13.74 -19.67 14.05
N ILE A 187 14.71 -18.76 13.85
CA ILE A 187 16.04 -18.85 14.48
C ILE A 187 16.31 -17.72 15.46
N GLY A 188 15.31 -16.83 15.67
CA GLY A 188 15.42 -15.69 16.59
C GLY A 188 16.50 -14.69 16.21
N GLN A 189 16.58 -14.32 14.93
CA GLN A 189 17.64 -13.48 14.40
C GLN A 189 17.07 -12.34 13.53
N LEU A 190 17.64 -11.15 13.70
CA LEU A 190 17.50 -10.04 12.74
C LEU A 190 18.68 -10.11 11.76
N GLY A 191 18.40 -10.48 10.51
CA GLY A 191 19.38 -10.53 9.42
C GLY A 191 19.54 -9.16 8.75
N ILE A 192 20.78 -8.81 8.40
CA ILE A 192 21.11 -7.60 7.64
C ILE A 192 22.08 -8.00 6.52
N ILE A 193 21.73 -7.69 5.26
CA ILE A 193 22.66 -7.75 4.15
C ILE A 193 23.07 -6.31 3.81
N ASP A 194 24.35 -6.01 3.93
CA ASP A 194 24.94 -4.74 3.49
C ASP A 194 25.37 -4.88 2.02
N ASN A 195 24.60 -4.26 1.14
CA ASN A 195 24.83 -4.35 -0.31
C ASN A 195 26.13 -3.67 -0.76
N SER A 196 26.64 -2.73 0.03
CA SER A 196 27.90 -2.03 -0.30
C SER A 196 29.12 -2.92 -0.08
N THR A 197 29.06 -3.80 0.90
CA THR A 197 30.15 -4.71 1.26
C THR A 197 29.90 -6.15 0.84
N GLY A 198 28.67 -6.51 0.51
CA GLY A 198 28.22 -7.88 0.25
C GLY A 198 28.23 -8.78 1.50
N LYS A 199 28.35 -8.19 2.69
CA LYS A 199 28.37 -8.93 3.96
C LYS A 199 26.97 -9.14 4.52
N THR A 200 26.77 -10.27 5.16
CA THR A 200 25.57 -10.59 5.94
C THR A 200 25.89 -10.57 7.42
N TYR A 201 25.03 -9.96 8.20
CA TYR A 201 25.10 -9.86 9.66
C TYR A 201 23.86 -10.52 10.25
N GLY A 202 24.02 -11.15 11.43
CA GLY A 202 22.94 -11.79 12.15
C GLY A 202 22.93 -11.38 13.61
N LEU A 203 21.93 -10.58 14.01
CA LEU A 203 21.79 -10.11 15.39
C LEU A 203 20.78 -10.98 16.13
N VAL A 204 21.16 -11.53 17.26
CA VAL A 204 20.29 -12.38 18.08
C VAL A 204 19.15 -11.53 18.67
N LEU A 205 17.95 -11.82 18.25
CA LEU A 205 16.73 -11.16 18.72
C LEU A 205 15.58 -12.19 18.74
N PRO A 206 15.39 -12.92 19.85
CA PRO A 206 14.40 -13.98 19.94
C PRO A 206 12.98 -13.48 19.64
N ASN A 207 12.24 -14.28 18.85
CA ASN A 207 10.87 -13.99 18.43
C ASN A 207 10.72 -12.69 17.61
N VAL A 208 11.77 -12.19 16.99
CA VAL A 208 11.65 -11.11 16.02
C VAL A 208 10.81 -11.59 14.84
N PHE A 209 9.74 -10.85 14.52
CA PHE A 209 8.82 -11.27 13.45
C PHE A 209 8.60 -10.20 12.38
N GLN A 210 8.94 -8.95 12.68
CA GLN A 210 8.77 -7.84 11.76
C GLN A 210 9.93 -6.88 11.84
N VAL A 211 10.34 -6.36 10.69
CA VAL A 211 11.33 -5.29 10.56
C VAL A 211 10.78 -4.24 9.59
N VAL A 212 11.05 -2.98 9.87
CA VAL A 212 10.69 -1.84 9.01
C VAL A 212 11.88 -0.89 8.90
N VAL A 213 12.01 -0.25 7.75
CA VAL A 213 13.09 0.69 7.45
C VAL A 213 12.52 1.96 6.82
N ASN A 214 13.10 3.11 7.12
CA ASN A 214 12.72 4.36 6.47
C ASN A 214 13.34 4.45 5.06
N GLN A 215 12.79 5.34 4.23
CA GLN A 215 13.24 5.54 2.84
C GLN A 215 14.73 5.90 2.73
N GLY A 216 15.27 6.63 3.71
CA GLY A 216 16.67 7.06 3.73
C GLY A 216 17.66 6.01 4.23
N ASP A 217 17.23 4.81 4.58
CA ASP A 217 18.07 3.75 5.15
C ASP A 217 18.88 4.22 6.38
N THR A 218 18.23 4.99 7.23
CA THR A 218 18.88 5.59 8.42
C THR A 218 18.24 5.16 9.74
N VAL A 219 17.03 4.63 9.69
CA VAL A 219 16.27 4.14 10.85
C VAL A 219 15.68 2.78 10.52
N VAL A 220 15.99 1.81 11.35
CA VAL A 220 15.42 0.45 11.30
C VAL A 220 14.82 0.11 12.64
N LEU A 221 13.58 -0.35 12.63
CA LEU A 221 12.90 -0.86 13.82
C LEU A 221 12.58 -2.34 13.66
N ALA A 222 12.74 -3.08 14.73
CA ALA A 222 12.40 -4.50 14.81
C ALA A 222 11.38 -4.74 15.93
N MET A 223 10.33 -5.51 15.62
CA MET A 223 9.27 -5.90 16.54
C MET A 223 9.42 -7.36 16.92
N VAL A 224 9.19 -7.62 18.20
CA VAL A 224 9.31 -8.94 18.82
C VAL A 224 7.91 -9.43 19.19
N ARG A 225 7.58 -10.65 18.79
CA ARG A 225 6.25 -11.25 19.03
C ARG A 225 5.99 -11.39 20.53
N ASN A 226 4.77 -11.08 20.92
CA ASN A 226 4.32 -11.11 22.32
C ASN A 226 5.14 -10.24 23.29
N SER A 227 5.77 -9.19 22.76
CA SER A 227 6.56 -8.23 23.53
C SER A 227 5.91 -6.84 23.52
N ASN A 228 6.28 -6.04 24.53
CA ASN A 228 5.97 -4.61 24.59
C ASN A 228 7.25 -3.77 24.40
N THR A 229 8.21 -4.31 23.65
CA THR A 229 9.48 -3.65 23.35
C THR A 229 9.65 -3.56 21.83
N VAL A 230 10.02 -2.39 21.36
CA VAL A 230 10.50 -2.15 20.01
C VAL A 230 12.01 -1.97 20.07
N TYR A 231 12.71 -2.57 19.15
CA TYR A 231 14.16 -2.43 19.02
C TYR A 231 14.51 -1.56 17.82
N ARG A 232 15.61 -0.84 17.90
CA ARG A 232 16.22 -0.13 16.78
C ARG A 232 17.62 -0.66 16.50
N VAL A 233 18.06 -0.53 15.26
CA VAL A 233 19.43 -0.84 14.88
C VAL A 233 20.30 0.41 15.04
N VAL A 234 21.48 0.24 15.61
CA VAL A 234 22.57 1.25 15.58
C VAL A 234 23.76 0.69 14.81
N LYS A 235 24.48 1.59 14.12
CA LYS A 235 25.64 1.24 13.29
C LYS A 235 26.87 1.95 13.82
N LEU A 236 27.84 1.19 14.29
CA LEU A 236 29.11 1.68 14.81
C LEU A 236 30.13 1.65 13.69
N ASN A 237 30.51 2.80 13.17
CA ASN A 237 31.44 2.92 12.05
C ASN A 237 32.88 3.18 12.49
N ASP A 238 33.12 3.39 13.80
CA ASP A 238 34.37 3.93 14.28
C ASP A 238 35.19 2.88 15.04
N THR A 239 36.48 2.84 14.73
CA THR A 239 37.48 2.05 15.47
C THR A 239 37.70 2.54 16.91
N SER A 240 37.26 3.74 17.25
CA SER A 240 37.26 4.28 18.61
C SER A 240 36.17 3.73 19.50
N TYR A 241 35.14 3.08 18.93
CA TYR A 241 34.17 2.37 19.74
C TYR A 241 34.78 1.06 20.25
N PRO A 242 34.80 0.87 21.55
CA PRO A 242 35.43 -0.33 22.13
C PRO A 242 34.64 -1.57 21.71
N THR A 243 35.34 -2.49 21.06
CA THR A 243 34.84 -3.80 20.65
C THR A 243 34.71 -4.78 21.80
N SER A 244 34.94 -4.33 23.04
CA SER A 244 34.83 -5.20 24.22
C SER A 244 33.38 -5.45 24.60
N THR A 245 33.06 -6.65 25.05
CA THR A 245 31.76 -7.05 25.56
C THR A 245 31.19 -6.06 26.60
N ALA A 246 32.07 -5.49 27.43
CA ALA A 246 31.69 -4.51 28.46
C ALA A 246 31.20 -3.18 27.85
N ALA A 247 31.81 -2.74 26.75
CA ALA A 247 31.42 -1.50 26.10
C ALA A 247 30.15 -1.64 25.24
N ILE A 248 29.96 -2.83 24.65
CA ILE A 248 28.73 -3.21 23.99
C ILE A 248 27.57 -3.21 25.00
N ALA A 249 27.77 -3.79 26.18
CA ALA A 249 26.83 -3.78 27.29
C ALA A 249 26.52 -2.34 27.79
N ALA A 250 27.49 -1.44 27.73
CA ALA A 250 27.32 -0.05 28.19
C ALA A 250 26.36 0.75 27.35
N ILE A 251 26.09 0.37 26.10
CA ILE A 251 25.06 1.02 25.25
C ILE A 251 23.66 0.41 25.42
N GLY A 252 23.49 -0.58 26.32
CA GLY A 252 22.21 -1.25 26.55
C GLY A 252 21.73 -2.11 25.39
N ALA A 253 22.64 -2.56 24.52
CA ALA A 253 22.30 -3.42 23.40
C ALA A 253 21.80 -4.80 23.87
N ALA A 254 20.79 -5.31 23.19
CA ALA A 254 20.36 -6.71 23.37
C ALA A 254 21.36 -7.66 22.72
N ASP A 255 21.91 -7.29 21.56
CA ASP A 255 22.96 -8.01 20.86
C ASP A 255 23.74 -7.07 19.91
N CYS A 256 24.97 -7.44 19.61
CA CYS A 256 25.84 -6.81 18.64
C CYS A 256 26.64 -7.85 17.88
N GLU A 257 26.91 -7.62 16.61
CA GLU A 257 27.84 -8.44 15.85
C GLU A 257 29.26 -7.84 15.92
N PRO A 258 30.14 -8.35 16.79
CA PRO A 258 31.31 -7.61 17.29
C PRO A 258 32.54 -7.65 16.38
N PHE A 259 32.55 -8.48 15.32
CA PHE A 259 33.80 -8.83 14.64
C PHE A 259 33.98 -8.20 13.26
N ASN A 260 32.99 -7.46 12.79
CA ASN A 260 33.05 -6.82 11.47
C ASN A 260 32.75 -5.33 11.58
N ILE A 261 33.60 -4.49 11.02
CA ILE A 261 33.31 -3.07 10.86
C ILE A 261 32.58 -2.88 9.52
N PRO A 262 31.41 -2.23 9.49
CA PRO A 262 30.67 -1.64 10.62
C PRO A 262 30.09 -2.68 11.55
N ILE A 263 29.98 -2.33 12.84
CA ILE A 263 29.32 -3.16 13.85
C ILE A 263 27.85 -2.75 13.91
N TYR A 264 26.95 -3.70 13.75
CA TYR A 264 25.52 -3.49 13.97
C TYR A 264 25.13 -3.99 15.35
N CYS A 265 24.29 -3.22 16.04
CA CYS A 265 23.70 -3.62 17.32
C CYS A 265 22.19 -3.38 17.31
N VAL A 266 21.45 -4.22 18.04
CA VAL A 266 20.02 -4.01 18.36
C VAL A 266 19.89 -3.45 19.76
N VAL A 267 19.22 -2.29 19.88
CA VAL A 267 19.06 -1.55 21.12
C VAL A 267 17.57 -1.32 21.36
N PRO A 268 17.04 -1.51 22.59
CA PRO A 268 15.66 -1.15 22.89
C PRO A 268 15.41 0.35 22.64
N VAL A 269 14.29 0.68 22.06
CA VAL A 269 13.87 2.08 21.90
C VAL A 269 13.55 2.66 23.28
N ASN A 270 14.24 3.74 23.64
CA ASN A 270 13.99 4.45 24.88
C ASN A 270 12.76 5.36 24.74
N THR A 271 11.76 5.15 25.57
CA THR A 271 10.53 5.95 25.64
C THR A 271 10.48 6.86 26.88
N GLY A 272 11.61 7.00 27.58
CA GLY A 272 11.70 7.81 28.82
C GLY A 272 10.89 7.20 29.97
N SER A 273 10.09 8.03 30.61
CA SER A 273 9.22 7.59 31.71
C SER A 273 7.88 6.99 31.25
N GLN A 274 7.66 6.88 29.94
CA GLN A 274 6.40 6.36 29.39
C GLN A 274 6.38 4.83 29.45
N ALA A 275 5.84 4.27 30.51
CA ALA A 275 5.88 2.82 30.79
C ALA A 275 5.08 1.96 29.79
N ASN A 276 4.03 2.50 29.16
CA ASN A 276 3.12 1.74 28.30
C ASN A 276 3.13 2.32 26.86
N ALA A 277 4.28 2.79 26.39
CA ALA A 277 4.41 3.33 25.05
C ALA A 277 4.10 2.28 23.96
N PHE A 278 4.39 1.02 24.24
CA PHE A 278 4.14 -0.09 23.32
C PHE A 278 3.28 -1.16 23.99
N ASP A 279 2.32 -1.67 23.22
CA ASP A 279 1.48 -2.81 23.61
C ASP A 279 1.23 -3.72 22.39
N ARG A 280 2.02 -4.79 22.29
CA ARG A 280 1.99 -5.71 21.14
C ARG A 280 2.22 -4.98 19.81
N PRO A 281 3.36 -4.31 19.61
CA PRO A 281 3.65 -3.61 18.36
C PRO A 281 3.74 -4.60 17.20
N MET A 282 2.98 -4.32 16.12
CA MET A 282 2.88 -5.17 14.93
C MET A 282 3.67 -4.63 13.74
N GLY A 283 3.91 -3.32 13.70
CA GLY A 283 4.62 -2.66 12.62
C GLY A 283 4.84 -1.20 12.91
N ALA A 284 5.40 -0.48 11.96
CA ALA A 284 5.51 0.97 12.02
C ALA A 284 5.40 1.58 10.62
N TYR A 285 4.92 2.82 10.58
CA TYR A 285 4.84 3.66 9.40
C TYR A 285 5.72 4.90 9.60
N PHE A 286 6.52 5.25 8.61
CA PHE A 286 7.37 6.44 8.64
C PHE A 286 6.63 7.61 7.99
N SER A 287 6.64 8.78 8.65
CA SER A 287 6.03 9.98 8.09
C SER A 287 6.73 10.40 6.79
N LEU A 288 5.95 10.98 5.88
CA LEU A 288 6.45 11.41 4.56
C LEU A 288 7.51 12.53 4.65
N ASP A 289 7.48 13.31 5.73
CA ASP A 289 8.46 14.37 5.99
C ASP A 289 9.74 13.88 6.71
N GLY A 290 9.78 12.59 7.07
CA GLY A 290 10.91 11.97 7.75
C GLY A 290 11.11 12.41 9.21
N SER A 291 10.11 13.04 9.83
CA SER A 291 10.22 13.52 11.21
C SER A 291 9.77 12.49 12.26
N THR A 292 8.74 11.72 11.94
CA THR A 292 8.01 10.87 12.88
C THR A 292 7.94 9.42 12.43
N VAL A 293 7.98 8.51 13.38
CA VAL A 293 7.62 7.10 13.19
C VAL A 293 6.37 6.79 13.99
N TYR A 294 5.39 6.21 13.34
CA TYR A 294 4.13 5.77 13.94
C TYR A 294 4.21 4.27 14.20
N VAL A 295 4.43 3.87 15.46
CA VAL A 295 4.44 2.45 15.86
C VAL A 295 3.00 2.00 16.11
N LEU A 296 2.62 0.91 15.48
CA LEU A 296 1.28 0.35 15.46
C LEU A 296 1.14 -0.70 16.56
N ASN A 297 0.41 -0.37 17.62
CA ASN A 297 0.20 -1.27 18.75
C ASN A 297 -1.16 -1.97 18.63
N CYS A 298 -1.11 -3.27 18.46
CA CYS A 298 -2.30 -4.10 18.30
C CYS A 298 -3.15 -4.19 19.57
N GLY A 299 -2.52 -4.18 20.74
CA GLY A 299 -3.25 -4.21 22.02
C GLY A 299 -4.05 -5.50 22.19
N GLN A 300 -5.34 -5.34 22.48
CA GLN A 300 -6.26 -6.43 22.88
C GLN A 300 -6.34 -7.58 21.87
N GLU A 301 -6.40 -7.26 20.58
CA GLU A 301 -6.48 -8.28 19.52
C GLU A 301 -5.28 -9.22 19.53
N CYS A 302 -4.11 -8.71 19.91
CA CYS A 302 -2.87 -9.47 19.95
C CYS A 302 -2.49 -9.94 21.39
N GLY A 303 -3.47 -10.03 22.28
CA GLY A 303 -3.25 -10.47 23.67
C GLY A 303 -2.60 -9.43 24.58
N GLY A 304 -2.64 -8.16 24.19
CA GLY A 304 -2.30 -7.02 25.02
C GLY A 304 -3.52 -6.39 25.70
N THR A 305 -3.46 -5.11 26.00
CA THR A 305 -4.51 -4.39 26.73
C THR A 305 -5.03 -3.16 26.01
N THR A 306 -4.17 -2.44 25.29
CA THR A 306 -4.47 -1.11 24.77
C THR A 306 -4.01 -0.94 23.33
N SER A 307 -4.96 -0.78 22.43
CA SER A 307 -4.67 -0.47 21.03
C SER A 307 -4.35 1.02 20.87
N SER A 308 -3.24 1.33 20.22
CA SER A 308 -2.76 2.71 20.09
C SER A 308 -1.77 2.87 18.93
N VAL A 309 -1.52 4.13 18.59
CA VAL A 309 -0.38 4.53 17.76
C VAL A 309 0.57 5.35 18.61
N THR A 310 1.82 4.89 18.70
CA THR A 310 2.88 5.60 19.41
C THR A 310 3.72 6.37 18.43
N TYR A 311 3.89 7.67 18.67
CA TYR A 311 4.67 8.57 17.83
C TYR A 311 6.07 8.68 18.40
N LEU A 312 7.07 8.37 17.58
CA LEU A 312 8.48 8.47 17.92
C LEU A 312 9.18 9.49 17.04
N GLN A 313 10.15 10.19 17.59
CA GLN A 313 11.00 11.12 16.86
C GLN A 313 12.04 10.34 16.04
N GLN A 314 11.92 10.37 14.70
CA GLN A 314 12.82 9.64 13.81
C GLN A 314 14.28 10.07 13.97
N GLY A 315 14.54 11.36 14.20
CA GLY A 315 15.89 11.88 14.36
C GLY A 315 16.69 11.27 15.53
N VAL A 316 16.01 10.79 16.57
CA VAL A 316 16.64 10.10 17.73
C VAL A 316 16.98 8.64 17.43
N LEU A 317 16.26 8.03 16.48
CA LEU A 317 16.35 6.61 16.17
C LEU A 317 17.40 6.26 15.11
N GLN A 318 18.05 7.26 14.51
CA GLN A 318 19.00 7.06 13.42
C GLN A 318 20.19 6.17 13.83
N PHE A 319 20.75 5.44 12.87
CA PHE A 319 21.87 4.54 13.05
C PHE A 319 23.06 5.15 13.80
N ASN A 320 23.38 6.41 13.51
CA ASN A 320 24.51 7.12 14.11
C ASN A 320 24.20 7.75 15.48
N LYS A 321 22.96 7.64 15.97
CA LYS A 321 22.57 8.08 17.31
C LYS A 321 22.81 6.94 18.29
N ILE A 322 24.08 6.74 18.63
CA ILE A 322 24.53 5.67 19.51
C ILE A 322 24.26 6.09 20.95
N PRO A 323 23.70 5.23 21.80
CA PRO A 323 23.58 5.49 23.21
C PRO A 323 24.97 5.70 23.83
N THR A 324 25.24 6.87 24.39
CA THR A 324 26.49 7.19 25.10
C THR A 324 26.35 6.99 26.60
N THR A 325 25.12 7.04 27.08
CA THR A 325 24.72 6.81 28.46
C THR A 325 23.42 6.03 28.47
N VAL A 326 23.18 5.19 29.46
CA VAL A 326 21.91 4.50 29.65
C VAL A 326 21.18 5.18 30.80
N PRO A 327 19.93 5.65 30.62
CA PRO A 327 19.13 5.62 29.39
C PRO A 327 19.56 6.67 28.36
N ASP A 328 19.40 6.30 27.07
CA ASP A 328 19.57 7.17 25.90
C ASP A 328 18.49 8.26 25.86
N ALA A 329 18.58 9.17 24.89
CA ALA A 329 17.53 10.18 24.66
C ALA A 329 16.20 9.50 24.35
N SER A 330 15.12 9.97 24.98
CA SER A 330 13.78 9.45 24.72
C SER A 330 13.34 9.78 23.30
N ALA A 331 12.93 8.77 22.55
CA ALA A 331 12.33 8.93 21.24
C ALA A 331 10.81 9.21 21.31
N PHE A 332 10.17 9.01 22.45
CA PHE A 332 8.73 9.18 22.62
C PHE A 332 8.31 10.65 22.42
N SER A 333 7.27 10.84 21.62
CA SER A 333 6.62 12.15 21.42
C SER A 333 5.22 12.17 22.02
N THR A 334 4.34 11.29 21.54
CA THR A 334 2.95 11.18 22.03
C THR A 334 2.40 9.79 21.72
N GLN A 335 1.21 9.51 22.22
CA GLN A 335 0.46 8.28 21.96
C GLN A 335 -1.01 8.61 21.72
N VAL A 336 -1.60 8.03 20.68
CA VAL A 336 -3.01 8.17 20.36
C VAL A 336 -3.69 6.82 20.54
N LEU A 337 -4.67 6.78 21.42
CA LEU A 337 -5.50 5.58 21.63
C LEU A 337 -6.45 5.42 20.45
N VAL A 338 -6.61 4.20 19.97
CA VAL A 338 -7.52 3.86 18.88
C VAL A 338 -8.48 2.75 19.32
N PRO A 339 -9.69 2.68 18.74
CA PRO A 339 -10.73 1.79 19.24
C PRO A 339 -10.52 0.30 18.93
N GLY A 340 -9.54 -0.06 18.14
CA GLY A 340 -9.29 -1.45 17.74
C GLY A 340 -7.82 -1.73 17.51
N GLY A 341 -7.46 -2.99 17.38
CA GLY A 341 -6.11 -3.43 17.05
C GLY A 341 -5.58 -2.74 15.79
N VAL A 342 -4.27 -2.50 15.75
CA VAL A 342 -3.64 -1.74 14.68
C VAL A 342 -2.57 -2.60 14.02
N THR A 343 -2.75 -2.90 12.75
CA THR A 343 -1.83 -3.79 12.00
C THR A 343 -1.17 -3.14 10.80
N ALA A 344 -1.86 -2.22 10.11
CA ALA A 344 -1.28 -1.48 8.98
C ALA A 344 -1.71 -0.02 9.00
N ALA A 345 -0.91 0.85 8.41
CA ALA A 345 -1.21 2.27 8.30
C ALA A 345 -0.61 2.88 7.02
N VAL A 346 -1.29 3.91 6.51
CA VAL A 346 -0.78 4.80 5.45
C VAL A 346 -1.18 6.24 5.77
N SER A 347 -0.42 7.21 5.26
CA SER A 347 -0.69 8.62 5.50
C SER A 347 -0.60 9.44 4.22
N ASN A 348 -1.46 10.44 4.11
CA ASN A 348 -1.36 11.47 3.06
C ASN A 348 -0.62 12.73 3.53
N GLY A 349 0.06 12.67 4.68
CA GLY A 349 0.79 13.78 5.28
C GLY A 349 -0.02 14.64 6.27
N THR A 350 -1.33 14.65 6.18
CA THR A 350 -2.23 15.37 7.11
C THR A 350 -3.09 14.44 7.94
N THR A 351 -3.32 13.26 7.42
CA THR A 351 -4.21 12.24 7.99
C THR A 351 -3.51 10.89 7.97
N LEU A 352 -3.59 10.16 9.06
CA LEU A 352 -3.13 8.79 9.18
C LEU A 352 -4.35 7.85 9.18
N TYR A 353 -4.38 6.94 8.23
CA TYR A 353 -5.39 5.89 8.09
C TYR A 353 -4.81 4.60 8.65
N ILE A 354 -5.56 3.96 9.55
CA ILE A 354 -5.08 2.83 10.32
C ILE A 354 -6.10 1.72 10.24
N SER A 355 -5.69 0.55 9.76
CA SER A 355 -6.53 -0.64 9.70
C SER A 355 -6.15 -1.64 10.78
N GLY A 356 -7.15 -2.39 11.20
CA GLY A 356 -7.03 -3.46 12.18
C GLY A 356 -8.39 -4.05 12.51
N GLN A 357 -8.54 -4.60 13.70
CA GLN A 357 -9.79 -5.18 14.16
C GLN A 357 -10.19 -4.63 15.53
N GLN A 358 -11.48 -4.40 15.71
CA GLN A 358 -12.06 -3.93 16.95
C GLN A 358 -12.92 -5.03 17.57
N LEU A 359 -12.75 -5.25 18.89
CA LEU A 359 -13.62 -6.12 19.67
C LEU A 359 -15.05 -5.58 19.68
N GLN A 360 -16.00 -6.42 19.31
CA GLN A 360 -17.42 -6.11 19.26
C GLN A 360 -18.14 -6.61 20.53
N PRO A 361 -19.36 -6.13 20.82
CA PRO A 361 -20.13 -6.57 21.98
C PRO A 361 -20.44 -8.05 22.03
N ASP A 362 -20.39 -8.74 20.89
CA ASP A 362 -20.57 -10.19 20.80
C ASP A 362 -19.34 -11.01 21.18
N GLY A 363 -18.24 -10.34 21.56
CA GLY A 363 -16.98 -10.95 21.97
C GLY A 363 -16.06 -11.34 20.81
N LEU A 364 -16.40 -11.00 19.58
CA LEU A 364 -15.58 -11.28 18.38
C LEU A 364 -14.98 -9.98 17.83
N PHE A 365 -13.84 -10.10 17.14
CA PHE A 365 -13.22 -8.97 16.45
C PHE A 365 -13.85 -8.76 15.06
N ALA A 366 -14.00 -7.51 14.64
CA ALA A 366 -14.43 -7.11 13.31
C ALA A 366 -13.50 -6.06 12.73
N GLY A 367 -13.34 -6.04 11.41
CA GLY A 367 -12.48 -5.11 10.71
C GLY A 367 -12.84 -3.65 10.99
N ASN A 368 -11.83 -2.84 11.29
CA ASN A 368 -11.97 -1.44 11.66
C ASN A 368 -10.91 -0.58 10.99
N LEU A 369 -11.34 0.53 10.38
CA LEU A 369 -10.49 1.61 9.91
C LEU A 369 -10.65 2.80 10.85
N SER A 370 -9.57 3.23 11.47
CA SER A 370 -9.52 4.46 12.27
C SER A 370 -8.78 5.56 11.50
N ILE A 371 -9.25 6.79 11.62
CA ILE A 371 -8.67 7.95 10.96
C ILE A 371 -8.17 8.93 12.02
N ILE A 372 -6.88 9.27 11.97
CA ILE A 372 -6.26 10.24 12.88
C ILE A 372 -5.91 11.51 12.09
N ASN A 373 -6.34 12.66 12.61
CA ASN A 373 -5.86 13.95 12.16
C ASN A 373 -4.49 14.23 12.79
N LEU A 374 -3.45 14.36 11.95
CA LEU A 374 -2.07 14.54 12.40
C LEU A 374 -1.78 15.95 12.94
N ALA A 375 -2.61 16.95 12.65
CA ALA A 375 -2.41 18.30 13.17
C ALA A 375 -2.70 18.43 14.67
N ASN A 376 -3.64 17.61 15.18
CA ASN A 376 -4.06 17.65 16.58
C ASN A 376 -4.03 16.28 17.27
N ASN A 377 -3.59 15.24 16.59
CA ASN A 377 -3.44 13.87 17.10
C ASN A 377 -4.76 13.29 17.65
N THR A 378 -5.88 13.53 16.97
CA THR A 378 -7.19 13.04 17.38
C THR A 378 -7.77 12.05 16.38
N VAL A 379 -8.46 11.02 16.89
CA VAL A 379 -9.25 10.11 16.04
C VAL A 379 -10.51 10.86 15.60
N THR A 380 -10.64 11.06 14.29
CA THR A 380 -11.74 11.81 13.68
C THR A 380 -12.84 10.93 13.08
N GLY A 381 -12.55 9.66 12.85
CA GLY A 381 -13.50 8.72 12.29
C GLY A 381 -13.09 7.27 12.52
N LYS A 382 -14.11 6.40 12.49
CA LYS A 382 -13.95 4.95 12.51
C LYS A 382 -14.99 4.31 11.59
N TYR A 383 -14.58 3.32 10.82
CA TYR A 383 -15.40 2.71 9.78
C TYR A 383 -15.23 1.20 9.80
N SER A 384 -16.31 0.48 9.58
CA SER A 384 -16.26 -0.97 9.40
C SER A 384 -15.66 -1.30 8.03
N ILE A 385 -14.69 -2.20 8.01
CA ILE A 385 -14.01 -2.72 6.82
C ILE A 385 -14.05 -4.24 6.81
N SER A 386 -13.45 -4.88 5.80
CA SER A 386 -13.32 -6.34 5.78
C SER A 386 -12.61 -6.85 7.05
N ASP A 387 -13.06 -8.00 7.54
CA ASP A 387 -12.43 -8.65 8.70
C ASP A 387 -11.04 -9.22 8.34
N GLY A 388 -10.34 -9.80 9.29
CA GLY A 388 -9.07 -10.49 9.10
C GLY A 388 -7.82 -9.63 9.27
N ASN A 389 -6.67 -10.18 8.91
CA ASN A 389 -5.37 -9.50 9.05
C ASN A 389 -5.14 -8.51 7.92
N HIS A 390 -5.17 -7.23 8.21
CA HIS A 390 -4.91 -6.18 7.24
C HIS A 390 -3.40 -6.00 7.06
N SER A 391 -2.89 -6.23 5.85
CA SER A 391 -1.47 -6.14 5.53
C SER A 391 -1.14 -5.28 4.31
N LYS A 392 -2.15 -4.96 3.52
CA LYS A 392 -2.01 -4.17 2.30
C LYS A 392 -2.92 -2.95 2.37
N MET A 393 -2.34 -1.76 2.26
CA MET A 393 -3.08 -0.49 2.18
C MET A 393 -2.40 0.40 1.15
N LEU A 394 -3.19 1.01 0.27
CA LEU A 394 -2.67 1.98 -0.69
C LEU A 394 -3.73 3.02 -1.08
N PHE A 395 -3.26 4.21 -1.43
CA PHE A 395 -4.10 5.22 -2.06
C PHE A 395 -4.19 4.95 -3.57
N ALA A 396 -5.33 5.31 -4.17
CA ALA A 396 -5.53 5.15 -5.60
C ALA A 396 -6.29 6.33 -6.21
N ASP A 397 -6.46 6.30 -7.54
CA ASP A 397 -7.26 7.29 -8.26
C ASP A 397 -8.66 7.48 -7.63
N ASN A 398 -9.31 8.59 -7.96
CA ASN A 398 -10.64 8.95 -7.47
C ASN A 398 -10.73 9.17 -5.95
N ASN A 399 -9.62 9.58 -5.32
CA ASN A 399 -9.56 9.85 -3.89
C ASN A 399 -10.01 8.66 -3.04
N THR A 400 -9.48 7.49 -3.34
CA THR A 400 -9.83 6.24 -2.67
C THR A 400 -8.64 5.63 -1.93
N LEU A 401 -8.94 4.98 -0.81
CA LEU A 401 -8.02 4.13 -0.07
C LEU A 401 -8.48 2.68 -0.22
N TRP A 402 -7.57 1.79 -0.56
CA TRP A 402 -7.83 0.37 -0.73
C TRP A 402 -7.11 -0.41 0.37
N ILE A 403 -7.85 -1.34 0.99
CA ILE A 403 -7.39 -2.10 2.16
C ILE A 403 -7.63 -3.57 1.90
N GLY A 404 -6.57 -4.34 1.89
CA GLY A 404 -6.58 -5.80 1.71
C GLY A 404 -6.34 -6.54 3.01
N SER A 405 -7.05 -7.65 3.19
CA SER A 405 -6.91 -8.52 4.35
C SER A 405 -6.75 -9.99 3.97
N GLN A 406 -6.25 -10.78 4.91
CA GLN A 406 -6.19 -12.23 4.84
C GLN A 406 -7.05 -12.82 5.96
N PHE A 407 -7.51 -14.05 5.80
CA PHE A 407 -8.32 -14.76 6.78
C PHE A 407 -9.69 -14.12 7.09
N CYS A 408 -10.18 -13.22 6.27
CA CYS A 408 -11.46 -12.54 6.50
C CYS A 408 -12.65 -13.50 6.44
N ALA A 409 -12.56 -14.56 5.63
CA ALA A 409 -13.64 -15.54 5.44
C ALA A 409 -13.44 -16.82 6.25
N THR A 410 -12.32 -17.01 6.91
CA THR A 410 -11.99 -18.19 7.72
C THR A 410 -11.89 -17.90 9.22
N GLY A 411 -12.09 -16.65 9.61
CA GLY A 411 -12.07 -16.24 11.02
C GLY A 411 -13.30 -16.68 11.79
N GLU A 412 -13.28 -16.47 13.11
CA GLU A 412 -14.36 -16.86 14.03
C GLU A 412 -15.71 -16.24 13.65
N ARG A 413 -15.71 -15.00 13.17
CA ARG A 413 -16.93 -14.30 12.73
C ARG A 413 -17.54 -14.96 11.49
N ALA A 414 -16.72 -15.37 10.52
CA ALA A 414 -17.18 -16.11 9.36
C ALA A 414 -17.72 -17.50 9.74
N ALA A 415 -17.07 -18.20 10.66
CA ALA A 415 -17.53 -19.49 11.18
C ALA A 415 -18.88 -19.36 11.91
N ARG A 416 -19.06 -18.33 12.73
CA ARG A 416 -20.33 -18.02 13.41
C ARG A 416 -21.45 -17.75 12.41
N ALA A 417 -21.19 -16.93 11.39
CA ALA A 417 -22.19 -16.65 10.37
C ALA A 417 -22.57 -17.92 9.58
N ALA A 418 -21.62 -18.82 9.29
CA ALA A 418 -21.91 -20.12 8.68
C ALA A 418 -22.82 -20.98 9.57
N GLN A 419 -22.62 -20.97 10.88
CA GLN A 419 -23.49 -21.66 11.84
C GLN A 419 -24.90 -21.05 11.86
N GLN A 420 -25.02 -19.72 11.86
CA GLN A 420 -26.31 -19.02 11.82
C GLN A 420 -27.10 -19.37 10.56
N ILE A 421 -26.44 -19.37 9.39
CA ILE A 421 -27.07 -19.75 8.11
C ILE A 421 -27.56 -21.19 8.18
N SER A 422 -26.75 -22.13 8.66
CA SER A 422 -27.14 -23.55 8.76
C SER A 422 -28.28 -23.76 9.73
N ALA A 423 -28.45 -22.90 10.72
CA ALA A 423 -29.56 -22.91 11.67
C ALA A 423 -30.81 -22.17 11.15
N GLY A 424 -30.79 -21.61 9.94
CA GLY A 424 -31.88 -20.79 9.39
C GLY A 424 -32.07 -19.46 10.09
N GLN A 425 -31.02 -18.96 10.77
CA GLN A 425 -31.01 -17.68 11.46
C GLN A 425 -30.48 -16.56 10.54
N ALA A 426 -30.84 -15.31 10.85
CA ALA A 426 -30.23 -14.16 10.21
C ALA A 426 -28.74 -14.08 10.57
N THR A 427 -27.88 -13.81 9.57
CA THR A 427 -26.46 -13.60 9.80
C THR A 427 -26.20 -12.28 10.51
N ASP A 428 -25.14 -12.27 11.31
CA ASP A 428 -24.60 -11.03 11.85
C ASP A 428 -24.17 -10.11 10.70
N GLN A 429 -24.70 -8.88 10.66
CA GLN A 429 -24.46 -7.93 9.57
C GLN A 429 -23.01 -7.45 9.48
N SER A 430 -22.22 -7.65 10.52
CA SER A 430 -20.79 -7.28 10.55
C SER A 430 -19.86 -8.33 9.93
N ALA A 431 -20.38 -9.47 9.46
CA ALA A 431 -19.57 -10.50 8.82
C ALA A 431 -19.25 -10.09 7.36
N ASN A 432 -18.00 -9.75 7.11
CA ASN A 432 -17.49 -9.36 5.80
C ASN A 432 -16.64 -10.49 5.23
N TYR A 433 -17.15 -11.18 4.20
CA TYR A 433 -16.52 -12.38 3.65
C TYR A 433 -15.54 -12.13 2.52
N ASN A 434 -15.57 -10.95 1.90
CA ASN A 434 -14.56 -10.54 0.92
C ASN A 434 -13.49 -9.70 1.59
N CYS A 435 -12.23 -9.96 1.22
CA CYS A 435 -11.05 -9.47 1.92
C CYS A 435 -10.51 -8.16 1.34
N LEU A 436 -11.31 -7.43 0.58
CA LEU A 436 -10.93 -6.15 -0.01
C LEU A 436 -11.96 -5.07 0.33
N THR A 437 -11.48 -3.97 0.87
CA THR A 437 -12.29 -2.78 1.15
C THR A 437 -11.82 -1.63 0.26
N ARG A 438 -12.77 -0.96 -0.41
CA ARG A 438 -12.61 0.36 -1.01
C ARG A 438 -13.18 1.40 -0.05
N PHE A 439 -12.37 2.34 0.38
CA PHE A 439 -12.79 3.48 1.19
C PHE A 439 -12.76 4.76 0.35
N ASP A 440 -13.89 5.42 0.22
CA ASP A 440 -14.00 6.73 -0.42
C ASP A 440 -13.65 7.82 0.61
N MET A 441 -12.50 8.46 0.43
CA MET A 441 -12.00 9.48 1.36
C MET A 441 -12.76 10.80 1.29
N GLY A 442 -13.49 11.05 0.20
CA GLY A 442 -14.34 12.24 0.06
C GLY A 442 -15.70 12.06 0.71
N ALA A 443 -16.35 10.92 0.46
CA ALA A 443 -17.64 10.58 1.03
C ALA A 443 -17.54 9.97 2.44
N LEU A 444 -16.34 9.58 2.87
CA LEU A 444 -16.07 8.88 4.12
C LEU A 444 -16.90 7.59 4.27
N THR A 445 -16.92 6.79 3.22
CA THR A 445 -17.68 5.54 3.17
C THR A 445 -16.81 4.36 2.78
N ALA A 446 -16.98 3.24 3.48
CA ALA A 446 -16.33 1.96 3.18
C ALA A 446 -17.29 1.04 2.41
N SER A 447 -16.79 0.35 1.42
CA SER A 447 -17.51 -0.69 0.68
C SER A 447 -16.63 -1.93 0.52
N ILE A 448 -17.21 -3.11 0.74
CA ILE A 448 -16.52 -4.39 0.50
C ILE A 448 -16.59 -4.71 -0.99
N VAL A 449 -15.49 -5.17 -1.55
CA VAL A 449 -15.30 -5.42 -2.99
C VAL A 449 -14.89 -6.88 -3.24
N PRO A 450 -15.56 -7.59 -4.14
CA PRO A 450 -16.88 -7.27 -4.68
C PRO A 450 -17.95 -7.27 -3.60
N ALA A 451 -19.08 -6.60 -3.87
CA ALA A 451 -20.19 -6.54 -2.92
C ALA A 451 -20.68 -7.97 -2.59
N VAL A 452 -20.76 -8.28 -1.31
CA VAL A 452 -21.27 -9.58 -0.84
C VAL A 452 -22.78 -9.59 -1.01
N SER A 453 -23.33 -10.65 -1.60
CA SER A 453 -24.77 -10.88 -1.54
C SER A 453 -25.17 -11.13 -0.09
N GLN A 454 -26.02 -10.29 0.46
CA GLN A 454 -26.60 -10.47 1.79
C GLN A 454 -27.73 -11.53 1.81
N SER A 455 -27.83 -12.33 0.76
CA SER A 455 -28.80 -13.41 0.74
C SER A 455 -28.43 -14.43 1.82
N PRO A 456 -29.33 -14.72 2.78
CA PRO A 456 -29.09 -15.72 3.81
C PRO A 456 -28.95 -17.14 3.23
N THR A 457 -29.24 -17.31 1.93
CA THR A 457 -29.07 -18.55 1.19
C THR A 457 -27.76 -18.61 0.42
N ALA A 458 -26.96 -17.55 0.37
CA ALA A 458 -25.63 -17.63 -0.19
C ALA A 458 -24.74 -18.38 0.83
N PRO A 459 -24.35 -19.62 0.56
CA PRO A 459 -23.57 -20.36 1.54
C PRO A 459 -22.20 -19.72 1.69
N VAL A 460 -21.93 -19.23 2.90
CA VAL A 460 -20.63 -18.74 3.34
C VAL A 460 -19.49 -19.70 3.02
N ALA A 461 -19.83 -20.96 2.96
CA ALA A 461 -18.87 -22.05 2.82
C ALA A 461 -18.52 -22.44 1.39
N VAL A 462 -18.97 -21.73 0.42
CA VAL A 462 -18.56 -22.07 -0.95
C VAL A 462 -17.48 -21.12 -1.40
N LEU A 463 -16.62 -21.32 -1.11
CA LEU A 463 -15.28 -21.58 -1.01
C LEU A 463 -14.42 -21.53 -2.28
N TYR A 464 -14.95 -21.30 -3.43
CA TYR A 464 -14.11 -21.30 -4.62
C TYR A 464 -14.20 -19.95 -5.32
N PRO A 465 -13.16 -19.14 -5.23
CA PRO A 465 -13.00 -18.03 -6.13
C PRO A 465 -13.17 -18.55 -7.56
N ASN A 466 -13.89 -17.81 -8.38
CA ASN A 466 -14.03 -18.04 -9.82
C ASN A 466 -14.73 -19.31 -10.31
N THR A 467 -15.45 -20.02 -9.50
CA THR A 467 -16.49 -20.86 -10.05
C THR A 467 -17.73 -20.00 -10.29
N ASN A 468 -18.42 -20.21 -11.42
CA ASN A 468 -19.69 -19.53 -11.73
C ASN A 468 -20.78 -19.71 -10.65
N GLN A 469 -20.48 -20.40 -9.59
CA GLN A 469 -21.36 -20.71 -8.48
C GLN A 469 -21.19 -19.76 -7.31
N ASN A 470 -20.08 -19.01 -7.24
CA ASN A 470 -19.83 -18.12 -6.12
C ASN A 470 -19.09 -16.84 -6.53
N GLN A 471 -19.78 -15.97 -7.25
CA GLN A 471 -19.27 -14.70 -7.70
C GLN A 471 -19.12 -13.64 -6.58
N TYR A 472 -19.29 -14.02 -5.33
CA TYR A 472 -19.33 -13.09 -4.20
C TYR A 472 -18.25 -13.34 -3.16
N TYR A 473 -17.46 -14.39 -3.30
CA TYR A 473 -16.37 -14.70 -2.38
C TYR A 473 -15.10 -15.09 -3.12
N TYR A 474 -14.06 -14.29 -2.96
CA TYR A 474 -12.79 -14.48 -3.68
C TYR A 474 -11.68 -15.07 -2.82
N GLY A 475 -11.77 -15.01 -1.49
CA GLY A 475 -10.76 -15.55 -0.58
C GLY A 475 -9.79 -14.50 -0.07
N ASP A 476 -8.60 -14.94 0.34
CA ASP A 476 -7.56 -14.07 0.89
C ASP A 476 -6.97 -13.14 -0.18
N LEU A 477 -6.75 -11.90 0.20
CA LEU A 477 -6.03 -10.95 -0.62
C LEU A 477 -4.54 -10.97 -0.22
N THR A 478 -3.69 -11.42 -1.14
CA THR A 478 -2.25 -11.54 -0.91
C THR A 478 -1.43 -10.44 -1.59
N GLY A 479 -1.98 -9.83 -2.64
CA GLY A 479 -1.33 -8.76 -3.37
C GLY A 479 -2.30 -7.65 -3.76
N LEU A 480 -1.81 -6.40 -3.77
CA LEU A 480 -2.57 -5.21 -4.14
C LEU A 480 -1.62 -4.18 -4.74
N CYS A 481 -1.93 -3.64 -5.91
CA CYS A 481 -1.22 -2.51 -6.47
C CYS A 481 -2.14 -1.55 -7.23
N TRP A 482 -1.78 -0.28 -7.24
CA TRP A 482 -2.49 0.76 -7.97
C TRP A 482 -1.82 1.03 -9.32
N VAL A 483 -2.60 1.01 -10.39
CA VAL A 483 -2.15 1.38 -11.73
C VAL A 483 -2.46 2.86 -11.96
N GLN A 484 -1.48 3.68 -11.71
CA GLN A 484 -1.58 5.14 -11.72
C GLN A 484 -2.14 5.68 -13.04
N GLY A 485 -3.19 6.51 -12.96
CA GLY A 485 -3.78 7.19 -14.11
C GLY A 485 -4.67 6.33 -15.00
N LEU A 486 -4.90 5.05 -14.66
CA LEU A 486 -5.83 4.18 -15.38
C LEU A 486 -7.11 3.88 -14.61
N ASN A 487 -7.31 4.49 -13.44
CA ASN A 487 -8.44 4.25 -12.54
C ASN A 487 -8.60 2.76 -12.17
N LYS A 488 -7.49 2.06 -11.97
CA LYS A 488 -7.48 0.62 -11.69
C LYS A 488 -6.62 0.28 -10.49
N VAL A 489 -7.08 -0.69 -9.72
CA VAL A 489 -6.25 -1.48 -8.81
C VAL A 489 -6.23 -2.93 -9.28
N TYR A 490 -5.07 -3.56 -9.22
CA TYR A 490 -4.89 -4.99 -9.44
C TYR A 490 -4.67 -5.70 -8.13
N THR A 491 -5.16 -6.94 -8.07
CA THR A 491 -5.09 -7.75 -6.84
C THR A 491 -4.68 -9.18 -7.17
N ALA A 492 -3.88 -9.79 -6.28
CA ALA A 492 -3.81 -11.23 -6.13
C ALA A 492 -4.85 -11.61 -5.07
N TYR A 493 -5.98 -12.16 -5.49
CA TYR A 493 -7.17 -12.34 -4.69
C TYR A 493 -7.70 -13.77 -4.85
N GLY A 494 -7.69 -14.55 -3.77
CA GLY A 494 -8.03 -15.96 -3.83
C GLY A 494 -7.15 -16.80 -4.76
N GLY A 495 -5.89 -16.40 -4.94
CA GLY A 495 -4.95 -17.05 -5.84
C GLY A 495 -5.11 -16.71 -7.32
N GLN A 496 -5.96 -15.74 -7.64
CA GLN A 496 -6.19 -15.26 -9.01
C GLN A 496 -5.92 -13.76 -9.13
N VAL A 497 -5.92 -13.26 -10.36
CA VAL A 497 -5.70 -11.84 -10.62
C VAL A 497 -7.03 -11.19 -10.98
N HIS A 498 -7.37 -10.14 -10.25
CA HIS A 498 -8.54 -9.33 -10.50
C HIS A 498 -8.14 -7.86 -10.64
N ALA A 499 -8.90 -7.12 -11.45
CA ALA A 499 -8.78 -5.69 -11.57
C ALA A 499 -10.11 -5.02 -11.22
N PHE A 500 -10.03 -3.94 -10.42
CA PHE A 500 -11.21 -3.20 -9.98
C PHE A 500 -11.08 -1.73 -10.38
N ASN A 501 -12.21 -1.13 -10.72
CA ASN A 501 -12.31 0.29 -11.01
C ASN A 501 -12.26 1.10 -9.70
N THR A 502 -11.35 2.06 -9.62
CA THR A 502 -11.20 2.89 -8.42
C THR A 502 -12.40 3.80 -8.18
N ALA A 503 -13.17 4.16 -9.20
CA ALA A 503 -14.32 5.05 -9.04
C ALA A 503 -15.48 4.42 -8.25
N ASP A 504 -15.78 3.14 -8.49
CA ASP A 504 -16.97 2.49 -7.94
C ASP A 504 -16.71 1.09 -7.34
N GLY A 505 -15.51 0.54 -7.48
CA GLY A 505 -15.17 -0.81 -7.00
C GLY A 505 -15.71 -1.93 -7.89
N SER A 506 -16.22 -1.63 -9.09
CA SER A 506 -16.66 -2.66 -10.03
C SER A 506 -15.47 -3.44 -10.59
N GLU A 507 -15.63 -4.76 -10.76
CA GLU A 507 -14.60 -5.59 -11.35
C GLU A 507 -14.51 -5.39 -12.86
N ILE A 508 -13.28 -5.25 -13.34
CA ILE A 508 -12.96 -5.00 -14.74
C ILE A 508 -12.50 -6.32 -15.39
N ASN A 509 -13.18 -6.73 -16.46
CA ASN A 509 -12.73 -7.83 -17.35
C ASN A 509 -12.26 -9.11 -16.63
N ASN A 510 -12.91 -9.50 -15.54
CA ASN A 510 -12.49 -10.63 -14.69
C ASN A 510 -12.18 -11.95 -15.42
N LYS A 511 -12.77 -12.15 -16.60
CA LYS A 511 -12.59 -13.37 -17.41
C LYS A 511 -11.36 -13.34 -18.30
N ASN A 512 -10.67 -12.20 -18.39
CA ASN A 512 -9.57 -11.99 -19.34
C ASN A 512 -8.18 -12.02 -18.68
N ILE A 513 -8.11 -11.96 -17.34
CA ILE A 513 -6.85 -11.93 -16.61
C ILE A 513 -6.55 -13.35 -16.08
N ILE A 514 -6.14 -14.22 -17.00
CA ILE A 514 -5.80 -15.59 -16.69
C ILE A 514 -4.30 -15.72 -16.44
N VAL A 515 -3.89 -16.18 -15.28
CA VAL A 515 -2.51 -16.51 -14.93
C VAL A 515 -2.29 -18.03 -14.94
N GLN A 516 -1.05 -18.45 -15.17
CA GLN A 516 -0.68 -19.87 -15.17
C GLN A 516 -0.17 -20.26 -13.79
N GLY A 517 -1.08 -20.66 -12.91
CA GLY A 517 -0.81 -21.03 -11.54
C GLY A 517 -1.60 -20.19 -10.53
N THR A 518 -1.18 -20.21 -9.28
CA THR A 518 -1.77 -19.43 -8.18
C THR A 518 -1.03 -18.10 -8.04
N ALA A 519 -1.74 -16.98 -8.18
CA ALA A 519 -1.20 -15.65 -7.94
C ALA A 519 -0.93 -15.44 -6.45
N LEU A 520 0.24 -14.93 -6.12
CA LEU A 520 0.69 -14.69 -4.73
C LEU A 520 0.82 -13.21 -4.41
N ASP A 521 1.33 -12.39 -5.34
CA ASP A 521 1.46 -10.95 -5.16
C ASP A 521 1.41 -10.23 -6.51
N VAL A 522 1.17 -8.91 -6.50
CA VAL A 522 1.12 -8.06 -7.68
C VAL A 522 1.84 -6.74 -7.44
N ALA A 523 2.47 -6.19 -8.48
CA ALA A 523 3.16 -4.91 -8.42
C ALA A 523 3.08 -4.14 -9.75
N TYR A 524 2.84 -2.84 -9.70
CA TYR A 524 2.84 -1.99 -10.89
C TYR A 524 4.25 -1.50 -11.20
N MET A 525 4.89 -2.07 -12.23
CA MET A 525 6.30 -1.84 -12.58
C MET A 525 6.58 -0.43 -13.11
N ASP A 526 5.57 0.26 -13.62
CA ASP A 526 5.69 1.53 -14.31
C ASP A 526 5.13 2.71 -13.49
N ALA A 527 4.94 2.53 -12.18
CA ALA A 527 4.57 3.62 -11.29
C ALA A 527 5.63 4.74 -11.29
N ILE A 528 5.17 5.95 -11.00
CA ILE A 528 6.03 7.14 -11.07
C ILE A 528 6.86 7.31 -9.81
N THR A 529 6.31 6.85 -8.69
CA THR A 529 6.94 6.96 -7.36
C THR A 529 6.91 5.60 -6.68
N ASP A 530 7.80 5.41 -5.71
CA ASP A 530 7.82 4.22 -4.85
C ASP A 530 6.86 4.36 -3.66
N ALA A 531 6.27 5.52 -3.48
CA ALA A 531 5.29 5.75 -2.44
C ALA A 531 4.00 4.98 -2.77
N ASP A 532 3.55 4.16 -1.83
CA ASP A 532 2.27 3.44 -1.87
C ASP A 532 2.16 2.33 -2.95
N ASN A 533 3.30 1.72 -3.28
CA ASN A 533 3.32 0.52 -4.13
C ASN A 533 3.86 -0.69 -3.40
#